data_cd9c85120f460d0048c93e9bdb7582f4
#
_entry.id   cd9c85120f460d0048c93e9bdb7582f4
#
_cell.length_a   1.000
_cell.length_b   1.000
_cell.length_c   1.000
_cell.angle_alpha   90.00
_cell.angle_beta   90.00
_cell.angle_gamma   90.00
#
_symmetry.space_group_name_H-M   'P 1'
#
loop_
_entity.id
_entity.type
_entity.pdbx_description
1 polymer ?
#
loop_
_entity_poly.entity_id
_entity_poly.type
_entity_poly.pdbx_seq_one_letter_code
_entity_poly.pdbx_strand_id
1 'polypeptide(L)'
;MNIRFDGRTVIVTGAAHGFGRAIALAFARLGAKVHACDILAEELAETLRLCGDAATAHTLDVRDRDAVQRLVAEIVGRDGAVDVLVNNAGGVCGQVGRPIEDISPSDWQVIFDVNLSGAFYMAQAVAPGMKAQGRGRIVNISSGAGLGISLTGIQAYASAKAGQIGLTRQLAHELGPWGITVNNVAPGFVRSNPTTERQWDAMGPEGQKRVLDGIALKRLGAPDDIANAVLFFASDAAGWISGQVLSVDGGK
;
A
#
# COMPACT_ATOMS: atom_id res chain seq x y z
N MET A 1 22.99 -1.09 -9.05
CA MET A 1 21.72 -0.63 -9.66
C MET A 1 21.43 0.74 -9.08
N ASN A 2 21.21 1.77 -9.90
CA ASN A 2 20.86 3.11 -9.41
C ASN A 2 19.37 3.35 -9.72
N ILE A 3 18.51 3.21 -8.72
CA ILE A 3 17.06 3.45 -8.86
C ILE A 3 16.81 4.94 -8.68
N ARG A 4 16.17 5.58 -9.68
CA ARG A 4 15.79 6.98 -9.67
C ARG A 4 14.38 7.13 -10.22
N PHE A 5 13.68 8.17 -9.77
CA PHE A 5 12.32 8.51 -10.20
C PHE A 5 12.21 9.99 -10.61
N ASP A 6 13.28 10.55 -11.12
CA ASP A 6 13.35 11.97 -11.49
C ASP A 6 12.20 12.35 -12.43
N GLY A 7 11.39 13.31 -11.98
CA GLY A 7 10.24 13.81 -12.73
C GLY A 7 9.05 12.85 -12.86
N ARG A 8 9.10 11.64 -12.29
CA ARG A 8 7.98 10.71 -12.26
C ARG A 8 6.90 11.17 -11.32
N THR A 9 5.65 11.12 -11.75
CA THR A 9 4.47 11.40 -10.91
C THR A 9 4.04 10.14 -10.18
N VAL A 10 4.06 10.20 -8.86
CA VAL A 10 3.80 9.05 -7.96
C VAL A 10 2.65 9.38 -7.02
N ILE A 11 1.63 8.53 -6.95
CA ILE A 11 0.56 8.59 -5.95
C ILE A 11 0.80 7.53 -4.90
N VAL A 12 0.79 7.93 -3.61
CA VAL A 12 0.86 7.02 -2.46
C VAL A 12 -0.37 7.22 -1.59
N THR A 13 -1.20 6.20 -1.43
CA THR A 13 -2.36 6.24 -0.54
C THR A 13 -2.02 5.74 0.87
N GLY A 14 -2.72 6.24 1.91
CA GLY A 14 -2.39 5.91 3.30
C GLY A 14 -1.05 6.49 3.74
N ALA A 15 -0.72 7.70 3.28
CA ALA A 15 0.61 8.31 3.41
C ALA A 15 0.83 9.09 4.73
N ALA A 16 -0.17 9.18 5.61
CA ALA A 16 -0.08 9.93 6.85
C ALA A 16 0.96 9.38 7.84
N HIS A 17 1.17 8.06 7.85
CA HIS A 17 2.11 7.41 8.76
C HIS A 17 2.59 6.06 8.21
N GLY A 18 3.41 5.34 8.99
CA GLY A 18 3.79 3.95 8.74
C GLY A 18 4.45 3.72 7.37
N PHE A 19 4.00 2.68 6.69
CA PHE A 19 4.55 2.33 5.38
C PHE A 19 4.34 3.43 4.34
N GLY A 20 3.14 4.02 4.30
CA GLY A 20 2.83 5.05 3.31
C GLY A 20 3.73 6.27 3.44
N ARG A 21 4.00 6.73 4.67
CA ARG A 21 4.97 7.80 4.93
C ARG A 21 6.38 7.41 4.48
N ALA A 22 6.86 6.22 4.86
CA ALA A 22 8.19 5.75 4.48
C ALA A 22 8.34 5.64 2.94
N ILE A 23 7.31 5.14 2.26
CA ILE A 23 7.26 5.03 0.80
C ILE A 23 7.28 6.42 0.16
N ALA A 24 6.45 7.36 0.63
CA ALA A 24 6.41 8.73 0.11
C ALA A 24 7.78 9.42 0.24
N LEU A 25 8.42 9.32 1.42
CA LEU A 25 9.76 9.85 1.67
C LEU A 25 10.81 9.21 0.76
N ALA A 26 10.74 7.89 0.55
CA ALA A 26 11.69 7.19 -0.29
C ALA A 26 11.59 7.64 -1.76
N PHE A 27 10.39 7.80 -2.30
CA PHE A 27 10.17 8.35 -3.65
C PHE A 27 10.64 9.80 -3.76
N ALA A 28 10.31 10.65 -2.79
CA ALA A 28 10.74 12.06 -2.77
C ALA A 28 12.27 12.20 -2.81
N ARG A 29 12.99 11.42 -2.00
CA ARG A 29 14.47 11.38 -1.99
C ARG A 29 15.07 10.92 -3.32
N LEU A 30 14.32 10.16 -4.12
CA LEU A 30 14.75 9.65 -5.41
C LEU A 30 14.29 10.50 -6.60
N GLY A 31 13.77 11.72 -6.33
CA GLY A 31 13.45 12.73 -7.34
C GLY A 31 12.03 12.66 -7.92
N ALA A 32 11.13 11.88 -7.32
CA ALA A 32 9.74 11.81 -7.74
C ALA A 32 8.95 13.07 -7.32
N LYS A 33 7.89 13.39 -8.08
CA LYS A 33 6.79 14.25 -7.64
C LYS A 33 5.78 13.37 -6.93
N VAL A 34 5.65 13.53 -5.61
CA VAL A 34 4.81 12.66 -4.78
C VAL A 34 3.48 13.30 -4.46
N HIS A 35 2.39 12.63 -4.76
CA HIS A 35 1.03 12.95 -4.30
C HIS A 35 0.70 12.03 -3.12
N ALA A 36 0.84 12.55 -1.92
CA ALA A 36 0.57 11.84 -0.68
C ALA A 36 -0.92 11.98 -0.32
N CYS A 37 -1.63 10.86 -0.24
CA CYS A 37 -3.08 10.83 0.01
C CYS A 37 -3.37 10.13 1.33
N ASP A 38 -4.22 10.72 2.18
CA ASP A 38 -4.74 10.11 3.41
C ASP A 38 -6.01 10.82 3.88
N ILE A 39 -6.77 10.19 4.78
CA ILE A 39 -7.90 10.83 5.49
C ILE A 39 -7.43 11.67 6.69
N LEU A 40 -6.23 11.41 7.21
CA LEU A 40 -5.64 12.02 8.41
C LEU A 40 -4.80 13.25 8.01
N ALA A 41 -5.46 14.38 7.83
CA ALA A 41 -4.84 15.59 7.29
C ALA A 41 -3.68 16.13 8.15
N GLU A 42 -3.77 16.03 9.49
CA GLU A 42 -2.74 16.53 10.40
C GLU A 42 -1.45 15.68 10.31
N GLU A 43 -1.59 14.34 10.35
CA GLU A 43 -0.45 13.43 10.21
C GLU A 43 0.14 13.47 8.79
N LEU A 44 -0.70 13.74 7.79
CA LEU A 44 -0.27 13.92 6.41
C LEU A 44 0.60 15.18 6.25
N ALA A 45 0.28 16.25 6.97
CA ALA A 45 1.11 17.48 6.98
C ALA A 45 2.54 17.20 7.46
N GLU A 46 2.73 16.31 8.43
CA GLU A 46 4.07 15.89 8.87
C GLU A 46 4.82 15.13 7.75
N THR A 47 4.12 14.27 7.01
CA THR A 47 4.73 13.59 5.84
C THR A 47 5.21 14.60 4.80
N LEU A 48 4.40 15.63 4.52
CA LEU A 48 4.81 16.72 3.62
C LEU A 48 6.04 17.44 4.11
N ARG A 49 6.05 17.85 5.38
CA ARG A 49 7.20 18.54 5.99
C ARG A 49 8.49 17.74 5.81
N LEU A 50 8.42 16.43 5.91
CA LEU A 50 9.57 15.53 5.75
C LEU A 50 9.97 15.31 4.29
N CYS A 51 9.02 15.36 3.35
CA CYS A 51 9.29 15.26 1.91
C CYS A 51 9.78 16.57 1.27
N GLY A 52 9.52 17.72 1.92
CA GLY A 52 9.78 19.04 1.35
C GLY A 52 8.98 19.31 0.08
N ASP A 53 9.55 20.09 -0.83
CA ASP A 53 8.87 20.52 -2.07
C ASP A 53 8.57 19.39 -3.07
N ALA A 54 9.06 18.17 -2.80
CA ALA A 54 8.83 17.02 -3.66
C ALA A 54 7.43 16.40 -3.50
N ALA A 55 6.65 16.83 -2.49
CA ALA A 55 5.35 16.23 -2.22
C ALA A 55 4.21 17.26 -2.14
N THR A 56 3.01 16.79 -2.51
CA THR A 56 1.73 17.49 -2.35
C THR A 56 0.77 16.59 -1.56
N ALA A 57 0.09 17.16 -0.54
CA ALA A 57 -0.91 16.44 0.25
C ALA A 57 -2.31 16.51 -0.36
N HIS A 58 -3.04 15.43 -0.22
CA HIS A 58 -4.44 15.35 -0.61
C HIS A 58 -5.22 14.61 0.47
N THR A 59 -6.18 15.30 1.09
CA THR A 59 -7.13 14.61 1.99
C THR A 59 -8.09 13.80 1.13
N LEU A 60 -8.00 12.48 1.20
CA LEU A 60 -8.75 11.55 0.35
C LEU A 60 -9.20 10.33 1.14
N ASP A 61 -10.49 10.05 1.09
CA ASP A 61 -11.02 8.74 1.44
C ASP A 61 -11.06 7.87 0.17
N VAL A 62 -10.25 6.82 0.13
CA VAL A 62 -10.18 5.91 -1.04
C VAL A 62 -11.48 5.14 -1.28
N ARG A 63 -12.43 5.14 -0.32
CA ARG A 63 -13.76 4.54 -0.46
C ARG A 63 -14.69 5.41 -1.32
N ASP A 64 -14.44 6.71 -1.41
CA ASP A 64 -15.19 7.63 -2.26
C ASP A 64 -14.62 7.60 -3.68
N ARG A 65 -15.26 6.76 -4.53
CA ARG A 65 -14.86 6.59 -5.93
C ARG A 65 -14.85 7.91 -6.71
N ASP A 66 -15.82 8.78 -6.47
CA ASP A 66 -15.92 10.04 -7.23
C ASP A 66 -14.85 11.03 -6.77
N ALA A 67 -14.51 11.08 -5.48
CA ALA A 67 -13.37 11.85 -4.98
C ALA A 67 -12.04 11.34 -5.56
N VAL A 68 -11.85 10.03 -5.65
CA VAL A 68 -10.69 9.40 -6.30
C VAL A 68 -10.58 9.83 -7.76
N GLN A 69 -11.66 9.77 -8.53
CA GLN A 69 -11.67 10.17 -9.94
C GLN A 69 -11.35 11.65 -10.12
N ARG A 70 -11.93 12.53 -9.30
CA ARG A 70 -11.65 13.98 -9.33
C ARG A 70 -10.18 14.27 -9.02
N LEU A 71 -9.64 13.65 -7.98
CA LEU A 71 -8.24 13.86 -7.59
C LEU A 71 -7.27 13.41 -8.69
N VAL A 72 -7.47 12.22 -9.25
CA VAL A 72 -6.59 11.72 -10.32
C VAL A 72 -6.69 12.60 -11.56
N ALA A 73 -7.87 13.08 -11.93
CA ALA A 73 -8.05 14.03 -13.03
C ALA A 73 -7.32 15.35 -12.78
N GLU A 74 -7.35 15.89 -11.56
CA GLU A 74 -6.61 17.08 -11.16
C GLU A 74 -5.10 16.88 -11.30
N ILE A 75 -4.57 15.74 -10.77
CA ILE A 75 -3.15 15.41 -10.87
C ILE A 75 -2.72 15.29 -12.33
N VAL A 76 -3.50 14.58 -13.15
CA VAL A 76 -3.21 14.41 -14.58
C VAL A 76 -3.24 15.75 -15.31
N GLY A 77 -4.17 16.63 -14.98
CA GLY A 77 -4.24 17.97 -15.58
C GLY A 77 -3.05 18.86 -15.25
N ARG A 78 -2.43 18.68 -14.06
CA ARG A 78 -1.30 19.47 -13.58
C ARG A 78 0.06 18.91 -13.97
N ASP A 79 0.26 17.61 -13.78
CA ASP A 79 1.57 16.96 -13.83
C ASP A 79 1.70 15.95 -14.99
N GLY A 80 0.64 15.78 -15.78
CA GLY A 80 0.57 14.75 -16.83
C GLY A 80 0.13 13.38 -16.26
N ALA A 81 0.45 12.30 -16.96
CA ALA A 81 0.03 10.98 -16.52
C ALA A 81 0.74 10.53 -15.23
N VAL A 82 0.02 9.76 -14.41
CA VAL A 82 0.60 9.11 -13.24
C VAL A 82 1.51 7.97 -13.68
N ASP A 83 2.77 8.00 -13.28
CA ASP A 83 3.75 6.95 -13.59
C ASP A 83 3.68 5.77 -12.62
N VAL A 84 3.44 6.06 -11.33
CA VAL A 84 3.41 5.04 -10.27
C VAL A 84 2.21 5.28 -9.35
N LEU A 85 1.46 4.21 -9.09
CA LEU A 85 0.45 4.16 -8.05
C LEU A 85 0.86 3.16 -6.97
N VAL A 86 0.88 3.60 -5.71
CA VAL A 86 1.05 2.72 -4.56
C VAL A 86 -0.25 2.68 -3.75
N ASN A 87 -0.97 1.57 -3.84
CA ASN A 87 -2.16 1.29 -3.05
C ASN A 87 -1.74 0.75 -1.68
N ASN A 88 -1.49 1.67 -0.75
CA ASN A 88 -1.10 1.33 0.61
C ASN A 88 -2.22 1.60 1.63
N ALA A 89 -3.18 2.49 1.34
CA ALA A 89 -4.31 2.72 2.23
C ALA A 89 -5.00 1.41 2.60
N GLY A 90 -5.22 1.19 3.89
CA GLY A 90 -5.81 -0.03 4.39
C GLY A 90 -5.57 -0.23 5.87
N GLY A 91 -6.11 -1.31 6.40
CA GLY A 91 -5.98 -1.67 7.80
C GLY A 91 -7.21 -2.37 8.33
N VAL A 92 -7.24 -2.57 9.64
CA VAL A 92 -8.33 -3.28 10.34
C VAL A 92 -9.50 -2.36 10.73
N CYS A 93 -9.46 -1.07 10.42
CA CYS A 93 -10.54 -0.10 10.65
C CYS A 93 -11.05 -0.09 12.11
N GLY A 94 -10.15 -0.20 13.09
CA GLY A 94 -10.49 -0.23 14.51
C GLY A 94 -11.06 -1.56 15.02
N GLN A 95 -11.19 -2.57 14.16
CA GLN A 95 -11.74 -3.86 14.54
C GLN A 95 -10.71 -4.77 15.21
N VAL A 96 -11.21 -5.72 15.98
CA VAL A 96 -10.44 -6.78 16.64
C VAL A 96 -10.98 -8.14 16.24
N GLY A 97 -10.19 -9.20 16.44
CA GLY A 97 -10.64 -10.57 16.18
C GLY A 97 -11.83 -10.94 17.06
N ARG A 98 -12.87 -11.52 16.45
CA ARG A 98 -14.12 -11.97 17.09
C ARG A 98 -14.59 -13.29 16.45
N PRO A 99 -15.45 -14.09 17.16
CA PRO A 99 -16.17 -15.19 16.54
C PRO A 99 -16.94 -14.74 15.30
N ILE A 100 -17.06 -15.62 14.31
CA ILE A 100 -17.66 -15.29 13.02
C ILE A 100 -19.13 -14.85 13.14
N GLU A 101 -19.86 -15.43 14.08
CA GLU A 101 -21.26 -15.10 14.37
C GLU A 101 -21.48 -13.69 14.93
N ASP A 102 -20.43 -13.08 15.50
CA ASP A 102 -20.48 -11.74 16.10
C ASP A 102 -20.04 -10.63 15.12
N ILE A 103 -19.71 -10.96 13.88
CA ILE A 103 -19.28 -10.00 12.87
C ILE A 103 -20.51 -9.44 12.14
N SER A 104 -20.75 -8.13 12.29
CA SER A 104 -21.83 -7.50 11.54
C SER A 104 -21.48 -7.32 10.05
N PRO A 105 -22.49 -7.26 9.17
CA PRO A 105 -22.27 -6.95 7.75
C PRO A 105 -21.54 -5.62 7.53
N SER A 106 -21.78 -4.62 8.37
CA SER A 106 -21.09 -3.32 8.29
C SER A 106 -19.62 -3.41 8.69
N ASP A 107 -19.28 -4.20 9.71
CA ASP A 107 -17.89 -4.46 10.11
C ASP A 107 -17.10 -5.17 9.01
N TRP A 108 -17.76 -6.11 8.34
CA TRP A 108 -17.21 -6.80 7.18
C TRP A 108 -16.99 -5.82 6.02
N GLN A 109 -18.02 -5.07 5.65
CA GLN A 109 -18.02 -4.22 4.45
C GLN A 109 -16.99 -3.09 4.53
N VAL A 110 -16.87 -2.39 5.68
CA VAL A 110 -15.92 -1.29 5.82
C VAL A 110 -14.47 -1.73 5.57
N ILE A 111 -14.11 -2.95 5.97
CA ILE A 111 -12.76 -3.49 5.72
C ILE A 111 -12.55 -3.76 4.23
N PHE A 112 -13.54 -4.31 3.53
CA PHE A 112 -13.47 -4.53 2.09
C PHE A 112 -13.41 -3.22 1.33
N ASP A 113 -14.19 -2.22 1.73
CA ASP A 113 -14.23 -0.92 1.07
C ASP A 113 -12.87 -0.22 1.10
N VAL A 114 -12.21 -0.21 2.26
CA VAL A 114 -10.89 0.42 2.37
C VAL A 114 -9.80 -0.41 1.71
N ASN A 115 -9.75 -1.74 2.00
CA ASN A 115 -8.58 -2.55 1.62
C ASN A 115 -8.63 -3.07 0.18
N LEU A 116 -9.83 -3.25 -0.41
CA LEU A 116 -9.97 -3.84 -1.74
C LEU A 116 -10.61 -2.86 -2.72
N SER A 117 -11.81 -2.33 -2.40
CA SER A 117 -12.53 -1.42 -3.29
C SER A 117 -11.74 -0.14 -3.54
N GLY A 118 -11.11 0.43 -2.49
CA GLY A 118 -10.26 1.62 -2.62
C GLY A 118 -9.08 1.40 -3.57
N ALA A 119 -8.38 0.27 -3.46
CA ALA A 119 -7.29 -0.08 -4.37
C ALA A 119 -7.78 -0.25 -5.83
N PHE A 120 -8.97 -0.83 -6.01
CA PHE A 120 -9.61 -0.94 -7.32
C PHE A 120 -9.98 0.43 -7.89
N TYR A 121 -10.59 1.33 -7.11
CA TYR A 121 -10.96 2.67 -7.58
C TYR A 121 -9.75 3.51 -7.99
N MET A 122 -8.67 3.45 -7.21
CA MET A 122 -7.41 4.12 -7.55
C MET A 122 -6.80 3.55 -8.84
N ALA A 123 -6.74 2.24 -8.99
CA ALA A 123 -6.23 1.59 -10.21
C ALA A 123 -7.11 1.95 -11.42
N GLN A 124 -8.45 1.95 -11.28
CA GLN A 124 -9.40 2.35 -12.32
C GLN A 124 -9.16 3.79 -12.76
N ALA A 125 -8.89 4.71 -11.83
CA ALA A 125 -8.70 6.12 -12.13
C ALA A 125 -7.39 6.40 -12.88
N VAL A 126 -6.28 5.74 -12.54
CA VAL A 126 -4.98 5.98 -13.18
C VAL A 126 -4.79 5.22 -14.50
N ALA A 127 -5.50 4.11 -14.70
CA ALA A 127 -5.32 3.23 -15.84
C ALA A 127 -5.46 3.92 -17.22
N PRO A 128 -6.42 4.82 -17.48
CA PRO A 128 -6.52 5.49 -18.77
C PRO A 128 -5.26 6.31 -19.11
N GLY A 129 -4.73 7.08 -18.18
CA GLY A 129 -3.50 7.86 -18.37
C GLY A 129 -2.27 6.97 -18.58
N MET A 130 -2.14 5.90 -17.78
CA MET A 130 -1.07 4.91 -17.94
C MET A 130 -1.14 4.21 -19.30
N LYS A 131 -2.34 3.83 -19.77
CA LYS A 131 -2.55 3.24 -21.12
C LYS A 131 -2.16 4.22 -22.22
N ALA A 132 -2.55 5.47 -22.12
CA ALA A 132 -2.25 6.49 -23.12
C ALA A 132 -0.73 6.75 -23.27
N GLN A 133 0.04 6.68 -22.17
CA GLN A 133 1.49 6.84 -22.24
C GLN A 133 2.26 5.53 -22.53
N GLY A 134 1.57 4.38 -22.59
CA GLY A 134 2.18 3.08 -22.85
C GLY A 134 3.11 2.57 -21.73
N ARG A 135 2.95 3.06 -20.51
CA ARG A 135 3.73 2.66 -19.33
C ARG A 135 2.98 2.98 -18.04
N GLY A 136 3.30 2.23 -17.00
CA GLY A 136 2.80 2.46 -15.64
C GLY A 136 3.30 1.41 -14.66
N ARG A 137 3.26 1.74 -13.39
CA ARG A 137 3.62 0.82 -12.30
C ARG A 137 2.55 0.91 -11.22
N ILE A 138 1.91 -0.19 -10.89
CA ILE A 138 0.95 -0.27 -9.79
C ILE A 138 1.53 -1.25 -8.76
N VAL A 139 1.69 -0.79 -7.52
CA VAL A 139 2.16 -1.62 -6.41
C VAL A 139 1.08 -1.63 -5.32
N ASN A 140 0.52 -2.79 -5.07
CA ASN A 140 -0.47 -2.99 -4.02
C ASN A 140 0.22 -3.48 -2.74
N ILE A 141 -0.19 -2.96 -1.59
CA ILE A 141 0.29 -3.43 -0.29
C ILE A 141 -0.77 -4.33 0.33
N SER A 142 -0.56 -5.64 0.21
CA SER A 142 -1.40 -6.62 0.88
C SER A 142 -0.94 -6.88 2.33
N SER A 143 -0.75 -8.11 2.70
CA SER A 143 -0.27 -8.55 4.01
C SER A 143 0.06 -10.03 3.96
N GLY A 144 0.93 -10.51 4.83
CA GLY A 144 1.03 -11.95 5.11
C GLY A 144 -0.30 -12.59 5.49
N ALA A 145 -1.26 -11.82 6.02
CA ALA A 145 -2.63 -12.25 6.27
C ALA A 145 -3.40 -12.66 5.01
N GLY A 146 -3.04 -12.14 3.84
CA GLY A 146 -3.62 -12.56 2.55
C GLY A 146 -2.99 -13.81 1.96
N LEU A 147 -1.86 -14.26 2.51
CA LEU A 147 -1.14 -15.47 2.08
C LEU A 147 -1.36 -16.67 3.00
N GLY A 148 -1.76 -16.42 4.23
CA GLY A 148 -1.96 -17.45 5.24
C GLY A 148 -2.89 -17.00 6.36
N ILE A 149 -2.82 -17.68 7.51
CA ILE A 149 -3.65 -17.33 8.67
C ILE A 149 -3.21 -15.98 9.24
N SER A 150 -4.17 -15.09 9.42
CA SER A 150 -3.93 -13.74 9.94
C SER A 150 -3.64 -13.76 11.44
N LEU A 151 -2.58 -13.06 11.86
CA LEU A 151 -2.29 -12.81 13.29
C LEU A 151 -3.33 -11.89 13.95
N THR A 152 -4.09 -11.13 13.17
CA THR A 152 -5.14 -10.24 13.70
C THR A 152 -6.39 -11.01 14.12
N GLY A 153 -6.60 -12.24 13.60
CA GLY A 153 -7.84 -13.00 13.78
C GLY A 153 -9.06 -12.34 13.12
N ILE A 154 -8.87 -11.37 12.22
CA ILE A 154 -9.95 -10.63 11.56
C ILE A 154 -10.19 -11.21 10.17
N GLN A 155 -11.30 -11.92 10.02
CA GLN A 155 -11.67 -12.66 8.80
C GLN A 155 -11.79 -11.74 7.59
N ALA A 156 -12.49 -10.61 7.73
CA ALA A 156 -12.67 -9.63 6.66
C ALA A 156 -11.33 -9.07 6.17
N TYR A 157 -10.39 -8.79 7.09
CA TYR A 157 -9.07 -8.26 6.72
C TYR A 157 -8.26 -9.29 5.91
N ALA A 158 -8.17 -10.53 6.39
CA ALA A 158 -7.49 -11.59 5.68
C ALA A 158 -8.09 -11.81 4.28
N SER A 159 -9.42 -11.86 4.21
CA SER A 159 -10.15 -12.03 2.94
C SER A 159 -9.93 -10.87 1.97
N ALA A 160 -9.99 -9.62 2.44
CA ALA A 160 -9.76 -8.44 1.61
C ALA A 160 -8.30 -8.38 1.10
N LYS A 161 -7.32 -8.74 1.94
CA LYS A 161 -5.90 -8.80 1.54
C LYS A 161 -5.60 -9.95 0.57
N ALA A 162 -6.27 -11.08 0.70
CA ALA A 162 -6.25 -12.15 -0.30
C ALA A 162 -6.91 -11.71 -1.62
N GLY A 163 -8.06 -11.02 -1.54
CA GLY A 163 -8.73 -10.42 -2.69
C GLY A 163 -7.84 -9.41 -3.44
N GLN A 164 -7.05 -8.61 -2.72
CA GLN A 164 -6.10 -7.67 -3.31
C GLN A 164 -4.96 -8.38 -4.09
N ILE A 165 -4.54 -9.56 -3.63
CA ILE A 165 -3.61 -10.42 -4.37
C ILE A 165 -4.24 -10.92 -5.67
N GLY A 166 -5.51 -11.35 -5.64
CA GLY A 166 -6.29 -11.73 -6.82
C GLY A 166 -6.42 -10.57 -7.82
N LEU A 167 -6.79 -9.38 -7.32
CA LEU A 167 -6.87 -8.15 -8.12
C LEU A 167 -5.53 -7.82 -8.80
N THR A 168 -4.41 -7.96 -8.08
CA THR A 168 -3.06 -7.74 -8.63
C THR A 168 -2.79 -8.61 -9.85
N ARG A 169 -3.07 -9.91 -9.76
CA ARG A 169 -2.85 -10.86 -10.86
C ARG A 169 -3.74 -10.55 -12.06
N GLN A 170 -5.01 -10.24 -11.82
CA GLN A 170 -5.95 -9.93 -12.88
C GLN A 170 -5.57 -8.64 -13.62
N LEU A 171 -5.26 -7.56 -12.89
CA LEU A 171 -4.84 -6.29 -13.48
C LEU A 171 -3.49 -6.40 -14.20
N ALA A 172 -2.54 -7.22 -13.70
CA ALA A 172 -1.27 -7.46 -14.37
C ALA A 172 -1.46 -8.06 -15.78
N HIS A 173 -2.39 -8.99 -15.91
CA HIS A 173 -2.73 -9.60 -17.20
C HIS A 173 -3.47 -8.61 -18.11
N GLU A 174 -4.46 -7.89 -17.58
CA GLU A 174 -5.26 -6.93 -18.34
C GLU A 174 -4.43 -5.73 -18.86
N LEU A 175 -3.57 -5.17 -17.99
CA LEU A 175 -2.85 -3.94 -18.28
C LEU A 175 -1.48 -4.18 -18.95
N GLY A 176 -0.99 -5.41 -18.92
CA GLY A 176 0.30 -5.81 -19.50
C GLY A 176 0.51 -5.39 -20.96
N PRO A 177 -0.47 -5.55 -21.88
CA PRO A 177 -0.36 -5.10 -23.28
C PRO A 177 -0.04 -3.61 -23.45
N TRP A 178 -0.28 -2.80 -22.41
CA TRP A 178 0.00 -1.35 -22.38
C TRP A 178 1.31 -0.99 -21.69
N GLY A 179 2.21 -1.96 -21.44
CA GLY A 179 3.49 -1.74 -20.76
C GLY A 179 3.35 -1.41 -19.27
N ILE A 180 2.20 -1.73 -18.66
CA ILE A 180 1.91 -1.48 -17.25
C ILE A 180 2.17 -2.77 -16.46
N THR A 181 2.97 -2.67 -15.39
CA THR A 181 3.14 -3.78 -14.44
C THR A 181 2.32 -3.56 -13.19
N VAL A 182 1.75 -4.62 -12.65
CA VAL A 182 1.00 -4.61 -11.39
C VAL A 182 1.56 -5.69 -10.49
N ASN A 183 2.12 -5.30 -9.34
CA ASN A 183 2.72 -6.21 -8.38
C ASN A 183 2.20 -5.95 -6.96
N ASN A 184 2.50 -6.85 -6.06
CA ASN A 184 2.03 -6.84 -4.69
C ASN A 184 3.19 -7.05 -3.72
N VAL A 185 3.25 -6.23 -2.68
CA VAL A 185 4.11 -6.44 -1.52
C VAL A 185 3.23 -6.93 -0.37
N ALA A 186 3.62 -8.03 0.26
CA ALA A 186 2.95 -8.63 1.40
C ALA A 186 3.83 -8.53 2.65
N PRO A 187 3.67 -7.45 3.46
CA PRO A 187 4.45 -7.26 4.67
C PRO A 187 4.20 -8.35 5.72
N GLY A 188 5.25 -8.75 6.44
CA GLY A 188 5.16 -9.43 7.71
C GLY A 188 4.77 -8.47 8.84
N PHE A 189 5.07 -8.87 10.10
CA PHE A 189 4.79 -8.01 11.24
C PHE A 189 5.85 -6.90 11.36
N VAL A 190 5.37 -5.65 11.27
CA VAL A 190 6.19 -4.44 11.37
C VAL A 190 5.50 -3.45 12.32
N ARG A 191 6.25 -2.91 13.26
CA ARG A 191 5.78 -1.82 14.13
C ARG A 191 5.86 -0.51 13.34
N SER A 192 4.75 -0.08 12.79
CA SER A 192 4.73 1.03 11.84
C SER A 192 3.68 2.11 12.13
N ASN A 193 2.77 1.85 13.08
CA ASN A 193 1.70 2.75 13.44
C ASN A 193 1.17 2.44 14.84
N PRO A 194 0.35 3.33 15.45
CA PRO A 194 -0.15 3.13 16.82
C PRO A 194 -0.91 1.82 17.03
N THR A 195 -1.53 1.26 15.99
CA THR A 195 -2.25 -0.01 16.11
C THR A 195 -1.28 -1.19 16.23
N THR A 196 -0.23 -1.22 15.40
CA THR A 196 0.78 -2.29 15.47
C THR A 196 1.65 -2.18 16.73
N GLU A 197 1.87 -0.97 17.26
CA GLU A 197 2.50 -0.75 18.55
C GLU A 197 1.66 -1.37 19.68
N ARG A 198 0.38 -1.01 19.78
CA ARG A 198 -0.54 -1.61 20.78
C ARG A 198 -0.63 -3.12 20.66
N GLN A 199 -0.66 -3.64 19.43
CA GLN A 199 -0.69 -5.09 19.20
C GLN A 199 0.59 -5.77 19.70
N TRP A 200 1.75 -5.17 19.48
CA TRP A 200 3.02 -5.66 19.97
C TRP A 200 3.08 -5.68 21.50
N ASP A 201 2.67 -4.58 22.13
CA ASP A 201 2.66 -4.44 23.59
C ASP A 201 1.70 -5.46 24.24
N ALA A 202 0.54 -5.68 23.64
CA ALA A 202 -0.47 -6.62 24.11
C ALA A 202 0.01 -8.11 24.05
N MET A 203 1.00 -8.42 23.19
CA MET A 203 1.54 -9.80 23.11
C MET A 203 2.37 -10.19 24.34
N GLY A 204 2.88 -9.22 25.07
CA GLY A 204 3.80 -9.45 26.21
C GLY A 204 5.12 -10.11 25.79
N PRO A 205 6.09 -10.25 26.71
CA PRO A 205 7.45 -10.72 26.39
C PRO A 205 7.49 -12.10 25.70
N GLU A 206 6.67 -13.03 26.15
CA GLU A 206 6.63 -14.37 25.54
C GLU A 206 6.01 -14.40 24.16
N GLY A 207 4.93 -13.59 23.93
CA GLY A 207 4.32 -13.46 22.61
C GLY A 207 5.26 -12.79 21.63
N GLN A 208 5.94 -11.73 22.07
CA GLN A 208 6.97 -11.04 21.29
C GLN A 208 8.11 -11.97 20.92
N LYS A 209 8.59 -12.78 21.87
CA LYS A 209 9.62 -13.80 21.63
C LYS A 209 9.16 -14.81 20.58
N ARG A 210 7.93 -15.34 20.69
CA ARG A 210 7.39 -16.29 19.68
C ARG A 210 7.35 -15.69 18.27
N VAL A 211 6.97 -14.41 18.14
CA VAL A 211 6.98 -13.73 16.85
C VAL A 211 8.39 -13.66 16.28
N LEU A 212 9.38 -13.23 17.09
CA LEU A 212 10.78 -13.13 16.66
C LEU A 212 11.39 -14.51 16.35
N ASP A 213 11.08 -15.53 17.13
CA ASP A 213 11.55 -16.90 16.90
C ASP A 213 11.02 -17.47 15.58
N GLY A 214 9.80 -17.05 15.18
CA GLY A 214 9.17 -17.44 13.91
C GLY A 214 9.74 -16.73 12.67
N ILE A 215 10.53 -15.65 12.85
CA ILE A 215 11.16 -14.92 11.75
C ILE A 215 12.58 -15.43 11.55
N ALA A 216 12.96 -15.88 10.34
CA ALA A 216 14.29 -16.40 10.07
C ALA A 216 15.40 -15.38 10.37
N LEU A 217 15.20 -14.10 10.01
CA LEU A 217 16.14 -13.01 10.26
C LEU A 217 16.18 -12.53 11.72
N LYS A 218 15.36 -13.09 12.63
CA LYS A 218 15.34 -12.80 14.07
C LYS A 218 15.21 -11.32 14.44
N ARG A 219 14.61 -10.51 13.57
CA ARG A 219 14.23 -9.12 13.81
C ARG A 219 12.87 -8.80 13.22
N LEU A 220 12.21 -7.81 13.77
CA LEU A 220 11.05 -7.22 13.11
C LEU A 220 11.50 -6.43 11.86
N GLY A 221 10.62 -6.33 10.87
CA GLY A 221 10.80 -5.42 9.76
C GLY A 221 10.68 -3.95 10.20
N ALA A 222 11.27 -3.06 9.43
CA ALA A 222 11.07 -1.62 9.51
C ALA A 222 10.23 -1.13 8.31
N PRO A 223 9.57 0.05 8.39
CA PRO A 223 8.86 0.63 7.25
C PRO A 223 9.72 0.76 5.99
N ASP A 224 11.02 1.00 6.14
CA ASP A 224 11.97 1.10 5.04
C ASP A 224 12.19 -0.24 4.33
N ASP A 225 12.09 -1.38 5.02
CA ASP A 225 12.15 -2.71 4.38
C ASP A 225 11.02 -2.86 3.34
N ILE A 226 9.82 -2.33 3.66
CA ILE A 226 8.66 -2.34 2.76
C ILE A 226 8.83 -1.31 1.64
N ALA A 227 9.29 -0.10 1.97
CA ALA A 227 9.53 0.94 0.98
C ALA A 227 10.54 0.50 -0.10
N ASN A 228 11.61 -0.19 0.28
CA ASN A 228 12.61 -0.72 -0.64
C ASN A 228 12.02 -1.73 -1.65
N ALA A 229 11.14 -2.62 -1.21
CA ALA A 229 10.45 -3.56 -2.10
C ALA A 229 9.50 -2.83 -3.07
N VAL A 230 8.80 -1.78 -2.58
CA VAL A 230 7.95 -0.93 -3.42
C VAL A 230 8.77 -0.20 -4.47
N LEU A 231 9.88 0.43 -4.09
CA LEU A 231 10.78 1.11 -5.02
C LEU A 231 11.31 0.17 -6.10
N PHE A 232 11.67 -1.05 -5.73
CA PHE A 232 12.10 -2.06 -6.71
C PHE A 232 11.00 -2.36 -7.72
N PHE A 233 9.77 -2.69 -7.29
CA PHE A 233 8.67 -2.97 -8.20
C PHE A 233 8.24 -1.76 -9.04
N ALA A 234 8.39 -0.55 -8.52
CA ALA A 234 8.09 0.69 -9.24
C ALA A 234 9.18 1.09 -10.23
N SER A 235 10.38 0.51 -10.13
CA SER A 235 11.53 0.86 -10.96
C SER A 235 11.52 0.18 -12.33
N ASP A 236 12.34 0.67 -13.24
CA ASP A 236 12.54 0.04 -14.55
C ASP A 236 13.24 -1.32 -14.43
N ALA A 237 13.95 -1.59 -13.32
CA ALA A 237 14.57 -2.89 -13.04
C ALA A 237 13.55 -4.03 -12.88
N ALA A 238 12.31 -3.71 -12.52
CA ALA A 238 11.20 -4.66 -12.43
C ALA A 238 10.31 -4.66 -13.70
N GLY A 239 10.77 -4.10 -14.81
CA GLY A 239 9.97 -3.94 -16.03
C GLY A 239 9.45 -5.23 -16.67
N TRP A 240 10.04 -6.38 -16.33
CA TRP A 240 9.58 -7.71 -16.76
C TRP A 240 8.96 -8.53 -15.62
N ILE A 241 8.60 -7.87 -14.52
CA ILE A 241 7.98 -8.51 -13.36
C ILE A 241 6.56 -7.94 -13.22
N SER A 242 5.53 -8.79 -13.40
CA SER A 242 4.12 -8.41 -13.25
C SER A 242 3.31 -9.58 -12.69
N GLY A 243 2.27 -9.27 -11.91
CA GLY A 243 1.39 -10.25 -11.27
C GLY A 243 2.02 -10.95 -10.06
N GLN A 244 3.18 -10.51 -9.59
CA GLN A 244 3.91 -11.16 -8.51
C GLN A 244 3.49 -10.65 -7.15
N VAL A 245 3.63 -11.54 -6.16
CA VAL A 245 3.44 -11.23 -4.75
C VAL A 245 4.76 -11.49 -4.04
N LEU A 246 5.35 -10.46 -3.48
CA LEU A 246 6.60 -10.56 -2.73
C LEU A 246 6.33 -10.44 -1.24
N SER A 247 6.56 -11.51 -0.50
CA SER A 247 6.61 -11.45 0.97
C SER A 247 7.82 -10.65 1.41
N VAL A 248 7.60 -9.66 2.29
CA VAL A 248 8.66 -8.88 2.94
C VAL A 248 8.45 -9.05 4.45
N ASP A 249 8.88 -10.19 4.97
CA ASP A 249 8.52 -10.71 6.29
C ASP A 249 9.71 -11.28 7.09
N GLY A 250 10.92 -11.20 6.53
CA GLY A 250 12.13 -11.72 7.16
C GLY A 250 12.23 -13.25 7.14
N GLY A 251 11.46 -13.93 6.30
CA GLY A 251 11.45 -15.39 6.18
C GLY A 251 10.54 -16.03 7.24
N LYS A 252 9.29 -15.59 7.29
CA LYS A 252 8.25 -16.16 8.16
C LYS A 252 7.53 -17.33 7.48
#